data_932756790a9f9385936a2d3f8bb3ca22
#
_entry.id   932756790a9f9385936a2d3f8bb3ca22
#
_cell.length_a   1.000
_cell.length_b   1.000
_cell.length_c   1.000
_cell.angle_alpha   90.00
_cell.angle_beta   90.00
_cell.angle_gamma   90.00
#
_symmetry.space_group_name_H-M   'P 1'
#
loop_
_entity.id
_entity.type
_entity.pdbx_description
1 polymer ?
#
loop_
_entity_poly.entity_id
_entity_poly.type
_entity_poly.pdbx_seq_one_letter_code
_entity_poly.pdbx_strand_id
1 'polypeptide(L)'
;GVSFVSIENARQNLDSEQQGFQFDKVCLDARNQWNDILSRIEVEGGSDEQKTIFYTALYHMFIHPNILQDVNGQYPAMESDKILTTRHDRYTVFSLWDTFRNVHPFFTLAYPQKQLDMVQTLIDMYKEWGWLPRWELYGNETLTMSGDPAIIMLADTWLRGLKNFDAETAYEACLLYTSPSPRDS
;
A
#
# COMPACT_ATOMS: atom_id res chain seq x y z
N GLY A 1 -17.25 -7.04 10.52
CA GLY A 1 -16.48 -7.18 9.28
C GLY A 1 -16.78 -6.04 8.32
N VAL A 2 -15.82 -5.73 7.49
CA VAL A 2 -15.92 -4.74 6.41
C VAL A 2 -15.53 -5.42 5.11
N SER A 3 -16.18 -5.07 4.00
CA SER A 3 -15.81 -5.47 2.65
C SER A 3 -16.31 -4.42 1.65
N PHE A 4 -15.56 -4.18 0.60
CA PHE A 4 -15.97 -3.36 -0.54
C PHE A 4 -16.58 -4.21 -1.68
N VAL A 5 -16.68 -5.53 -1.48
CA VAL A 5 -17.16 -6.49 -2.49
C VAL A 5 -18.60 -6.93 -2.20
N SER A 6 -18.84 -7.50 -0.99
CA SER A 6 -20.18 -7.99 -0.63
C SER A 6 -20.37 -8.12 0.89
N ILE A 7 -21.64 -8.25 1.30
CA ILE A 7 -21.99 -8.54 2.69
C ILE A 7 -21.47 -9.93 3.12
N GLU A 8 -21.51 -10.89 2.20
CA GLU A 8 -21.01 -12.25 2.42
C GLU A 8 -19.50 -12.23 2.70
N ASN A 9 -18.75 -11.47 1.91
CA ASN A 9 -17.31 -11.29 2.13
C ASN A 9 -17.02 -10.58 3.47
N ALA A 10 -17.82 -9.57 3.83
CA ALA A 10 -17.67 -8.90 5.13
C ALA A 10 -17.88 -9.84 6.32
N ARG A 11 -18.80 -10.81 6.20
CA ARG A 11 -18.98 -11.87 7.20
C ARG A 11 -17.80 -12.84 7.21
N GLN A 12 -17.35 -13.27 6.03
CA GLN A 12 -16.20 -14.15 5.90
C GLN A 12 -14.91 -13.52 6.49
N ASN A 13 -14.68 -12.23 6.24
CA ASN A 13 -13.58 -11.48 6.83
C ASN A 13 -13.66 -11.52 8.36
N LEU A 14 -14.83 -11.22 8.93
CA LEU A 14 -15.04 -11.25 10.38
C LEU A 14 -14.79 -12.64 10.96
N ASP A 15 -15.38 -13.68 10.36
CA ASP A 15 -15.27 -15.07 10.86
C ASP A 15 -13.83 -15.59 10.77
N SER A 16 -13.07 -15.15 9.77
CA SER A 16 -11.66 -15.51 9.60
C SER A 16 -10.74 -14.84 10.61
N GLU A 17 -10.97 -13.56 10.90
CA GLU A 17 -10.09 -12.77 11.75
C GLU A 17 -10.46 -12.83 13.23
N GLN A 18 -11.76 -13.05 13.55
CA GLN A 18 -12.27 -13.06 14.92
C GLN A 18 -13.17 -14.25 15.18
N GLN A 19 -12.62 -15.31 15.75
CA GLN A 19 -13.37 -16.50 16.15
C GLN A 19 -13.91 -16.34 17.58
N GLY A 20 -15.11 -15.75 17.70
CA GLY A 20 -15.81 -15.58 18.98
C GLY A 20 -15.34 -14.39 19.82
N PHE A 21 -15.85 -14.29 21.06
CA PHE A 21 -15.59 -13.18 21.97
C PHE A 21 -14.43 -13.47 22.92
N GLN A 22 -13.20 -13.50 22.40
CA GLN A 22 -11.98 -13.74 23.19
C GLN A 22 -11.14 -12.47 23.24
N PHE A 23 -11.60 -11.47 23.98
CA PHE A 23 -10.98 -10.16 24.03
C PHE A 23 -9.48 -10.18 24.35
N ASP A 24 -9.08 -10.91 25.42
CA ASP A 24 -7.67 -10.97 25.83
C ASP A 24 -6.78 -11.63 24.74
N LYS A 25 -7.31 -12.65 24.04
CA LYS A 25 -6.60 -13.27 22.91
C LYS A 25 -6.42 -12.29 21.77
N VAL A 26 -7.48 -11.56 21.39
CA VAL A 26 -7.39 -10.55 20.29
C VAL A 26 -6.39 -9.45 20.65
N CYS A 27 -6.38 -8.98 21.90
CA CYS A 27 -5.40 -8.00 22.35
C CYS A 27 -3.97 -8.54 22.30
N LEU A 28 -3.75 -9.80 22.69
CA LEU A 28 -2.44 -10.42 22.64
C LEU A 28 -1.96 -10.62 21.20
N ASP A 29 -2.83 -11.13 20.33
CA ASP A 29 -2.52 -11.34 18.91
C ASP A 29 -2.18 -10.01 18.20
N ALA A 30 -2.95 -8.97 18.43
CA ALA A 30 -2.67 -7.63 17.90
C ALA A 30 -1.32 -7.08 18.40
N ARG A 31 -1.04 -7.22 19.70
CA ARG A 31 0.26 -6.83 20.27
C ARG A 31 1.42 -7.57 19.63
N ASN A 32 1.28 -8.88 19.44
CA ASN A 32 2.32 -9.71 18.84
C ASN A 32 2.58 -9.30 17.39
N GLN A 33 1.53 -9.09 16.58
CA GLN A 33 1.65 -8.63 15.20
C GLN A 33 2.37 -7.29 15.10
N TRP A 34 2.03 -6.32 15.96
CA TRP A 34 2.72 -5.04 15.99
C TRP A 34 4.17 -5.17 16.44
N ASN A 35 4.45 -5.99 17.45
CA ASN A 35 5.82 -6.25 17.89
C ASN A 35 6.66 -6.88 16.77
N ASP A 36 6.13 -7.86 16.03
CA ASP A 36 6.83 -8.49 14.91
C ASP A 36 7.21 -7.50 13.81
N ILE A 37 6.33 -6.52 13.55
CA ILE A 37 6.61 -5.45 12.58
C ILE A 37 7.64 -4.46 13.15
N LEU A 38 7.40 -3.92 14.32
CA LEU A 38 8.20 -2.82 14.86
C LEU A 38 9.60 -3.27 15.31
N SER A 39 9.74 -4.51 15.77
CA SER A 39 11.05 -5.06 16.22
C SER A 39 12.04 -5.33 15.09
N ARG A 40 11.66 -5.15 13.81
CA ARG A 40 12.63 -5.21 12.72
C ARG A 40 13.68 -4.11 12.77
N ILE A 41 13.41 -3.04 13.50
CA ILE A 41 14.33 -1.94 13.73
C ILE A 41 14.50 -1.79 15.24
N GLU A 42 15.69 -2.11 15.73
CA GLU A 42 16.05 -1.93 17.12
C GLU A 42 16.91 -0.66 17.25
N VAL A 43 16.54 0.22 18.19
CA VAL A 43 17.29 1.42 18.48
C VAL A 43 17.88 1.36 19.88
N GLU A 44 19.18 1.66 19.98
CA GLU A 44 19.91 1.72 21.23
C GLU A 44 20.26 3.18 21.59
N GLY A 45 20.48 3.44 22.87
CA GLY A 45 20.77 4.78 23.37
C GLY A 45 19.54 5.69 23.45
N GLY A 46 19.75 6.96 23.68
CA GLY A 46 18.70 7.95 23.85
C GLY A 46 17.87 7.77 25.15
N SER A 47 16.93 8.68 25.39
CA SER A 47 15.96 8.58 26.48
C SER A 47 14.76 7.70 26.11
N ASP A 48 13.98 7.27 27.11
CA ASP A 48 12.75 6.52 26.87
C ASP A 48 11.72 7.35 26.07
N GLU A 49 11.70 8.66 26.26
CA GLU A 49 10.88 9.58 25.47
C GLU A 49 11.28 9.57 24.00
N GLN A 50 12.58 9.62 23.69
CA GLN A 50 13.09 9.56 22.32
C GLN A 50 12.75 8.22 21.65
N LYS A 51 12.86 7.11 22.36
CA LYS A 51 12.46 5.78 21.86
C LYS A 51 10.95 5.72 21.62
N THR A 52 10.16 6.28 22.51
CA THR A 52 8.69 6.37 22.35
C THR A 52 8.32 7.16 21.09
N ILE A 53 8.95 8.30 20.86
CA ILE A 53 8.74 9.12 19.67
C ILE A 53 9.11 8.32 18.41
N PHE A 54 10.26 7.65 18.42
CA PHE A 54 10.73 6.85 17.29
C PHE A 54 9.73 5.72 16.92
N TYR A 55 9.35 4.89 17.89
CA TYR A 55 8.44 3.77 17.62
C TYR A 55 7.02 4.22 17.32
N THR A 56 6.57 5.36 17.87
CA THR A 56 5.29 5.97 17.50
C THR A 56 5.31 6.44 16.04
N ALA A 57 6.39 7.08 15.61
CA ALA A 57 6.55 7.49 14.22
C ALA A 57 6.62 6.28 13.28
N LEU A 58 7.35 5.22 13.66
CA LEU A 58 7.41 3.98 12.91
C LEU A 58 6.04 3.31 12.79
N TYR A 59 5.27 3.25 13.87
CA TYR A 59 3.89 2.75 13.87
C TYR A 59 3.02 3.53 12.88
N HIS A 60 3.10 4.86 12.86
CA HIS A 60 2.30 5.70 11.97
C HIS A 60 2.58 5.44 10.49
N MET A 61 3.78 4.99 10.12
CA MET A 61 4.11 4.66 8.72
C MET A 61 3.31 3.46 8.18
N PHE A 62 2.72 2.63 9.05
CA PHE A 62 1.91 1.47 8.68
C PHE A 62 0.40 1.71 8.69
N ILE A 63 -0.05 2.93 9.00
CA ILE A 63 -1.49 3.24 9.03
C ILE A 63 -2.03 3.36 7.61
N HIS A 64 -1.24 3.91 6.68
CA HIS A 64 -1.57 4.04 5.26
C HIS A 64 -0.34 3.73 4.39
N PRO A 65 -0.54 3.14 3.19
CA PRO A 65 -1.80 2.63 2.59
C PRO A 65 -2.37 1.42 3.34
N ASN A 66 -3.68 1.16 3.14
CA ASN A 66 -4.40 0.06 3.77
C ASN A 66 -4.53 -1.13 2.81
N ILE A 67 -4.79 -2.33 3.35
CA ILE A 67 -5.20 -3.49 2.56
C ILE A 67 -6.65 -3.34 2.13
N LEU A 68 -6.93 -3.55 0.84
CA LEU A 68 -8.24 -3.44 0.23
C LEU A 68 -8.92 -4.79 0.02
N GLN A 69 -8.15 -5.85 -0.32
CA GLN A 69 -8.74 -7.15 -0.60
C GLN A 69 -9.35 -7.80 0.63
N ASP A 70 -10.40 -8.57 0.39
CA ASP A 70 -10.99 -9.48 1.37
C ASP A 70 -10.11 -10.71 1.61
N VAL A 71 -10.38 -11.49 2.65
CA VAL A 71 -9.61 -12.70 3.00
C VAL A 71 -9.58 -13.76 1.90
N ASN A 72 -10.53 -13.74 0.98
CA ASN A 72 -10.56 -14.60 -0.21
C ASN A 72 -9.79 -14.00 -1.41
N GLY A 73 -9.13 -12.85 -1.21
CA GLY A 73 -8.36 -12.13 -2.22
C GLY A 73 -9.19 -11.26 -3.17
N GLN A 74 -10.52 -11.19 -3.01
CA GLN A 74 -11.37 -10.36 -3.86
C GLN A 74 -11.28 -8.87 -3.50
N TYR A 75 -11.33 -8.01 -4.52
CA TYR A 75 -11.30 -6.55 -4.37
C TYR A 75 -12.00 -5.86 -5.54
N PRO A 76 -12.53 -4.64 -5.38
CA PRO A 76 -13.03 -3.83 -6.49
C PRO A 76 -11.87 -3.30 -7.34
N ALA A 77 -12.00 -3.45 -8.67
CA ALA A 77 -11.02 -2.93 -9.61
C ALA A 77 -11.02 -1.39 -9.64
N MET A 78 -9.87 -0.82 -10.04
CA MET A 78 -9.71 0.63 -10.17
C MET A 78 -10.70 1.20 -11.20
N GLU A 79 -11.45 2.25 -10.81
CA GLU A 79 -12.43 2.97 -11.66
C GLU A 79 -13.44 2.04 -12.35
N SER A 80 -13.87 0.96 -11.68
CA SER A 80 -14.71 -0.06 -12.28
C SER A 80 -15.56 -0.81 -11.26
N ASP A 81 -16.75 -1.23 -11.66
CA ASP A 81 -17.62 -2.12 -10.86
C ASP A 81 -17.20 -3.60 -10.91
N LYS A 82 -16.09 -3.92 -11.58
CA LYS A 82 -15.58 -5.30 -11.66
C LYS A 82 -14.95 -5.72 -10.35
N ILE A 83 -15.22 -6.96 -9.95
CA ILE A 83 -14.52 -7.61 -8.84
C ILE A 83 -13.42 -8.50 -9.40
N LEU A 84 -12.20 -8.26 -8.93
CA LEU A 84 -11.01 -9.02 -9.29
C LEU A 84 -10.49 -9.80 -8.08
N THR A 85 -9.47 -10.63 -8.29
CA THR A 85 -8.83 -11.41 -7.23
C THR A 85 -7.30 -11.26 -7.34
N THR A 86 -6.67 -11.00 -6.22
CA THR A 86 -5.21 -10.88 -6.10
C THR A 86 -4.59 -12.07 -5.37
N ARG A 87 -3.25 -12.23 -5.55
CA ARG A 87 -2.41 -13.18 -4.80
C ARG A 87 -1.35 -12.49 -3.95
N HIS A 88 -1.30 -11.16 -3.98
CA HIS A 88 -0.44 -10.31 -3.16
C HIS A 88 -1.32 -9.35 -2.35
N ASP A 89 -0.74 -8.63 -1.40
CA ASP A 89 -1.46 -7.59 -0.66
C ASP A 89 -1.82 -6.44 -1.61
N ARG A 90 -3.14 -6.29 -1.88
CA ARG A 90 -3.69 -5.18 -2.67
C ARG A 90 -3.91 -3.99 -1.76
N TYR A 91 -3.18 -2.93 -1.98
CA TYR A 91 -3.27 -1.71 -1.18
C TYR A 91 -4.24 -0.69 -1.76
N THR A 92 -4.72 0.22 -0.89
CA THR A 92 -5.56 1.38 -1.20
C THR A 92 -5.22 2.55 -0.28
N VAL A 93 -5.79 3.72 -0.54
CA VAL A 93 -5.53 4.99 0.17
C VAL A 93 -4.07 5.41 -0.05
N PHE A 94 -3.73 5.56 -1.33
CA PHE A 94 -2.40 6.02 -1.73
C PHE A 94 -2.32 7.54 -1.78
N SER A 95 -1.87 8.15 -0.69
CA SER A 95 -1.44 9.55 -0.67
C SER A 95 -0.01 9.68 -1.20
N LEU A 96 0.19 9.34 -2.48
CA LEU A 96 1.52 9.23 -3.08
C LEU A 96 2.32 10.52 -3.04
N TRP A 97 1.63 11.68 -3.12
CA TRP A 97 2.28 12.99 -3.02
C TRP A 97 3.03 13.18 -1.70
N ASP A 98 2.54 12.57 -0.62
CA ASP A 98 3.18 12.58 0.68
C ASP A 98 4.20 11.44 0.82
N THR A 99 3.80 10.23 0.46
CA THR A 99 4.52 9.00 0.83
C THR A 99 5.74 8.70 -0.04
N PHE A 100 5.81 9.23 -1.28
CA PHE A 100 6.97 9.01 -2.15
C PHE A 100 8.27 9.56 -1.56
N ARG A 101 8.18 10.57 -0.68
CA ARG A 101 9.33 11.32 -0.15
C ARG A 101 10.18 10.48 0.81
N ASN A 102 9.55 9.70 1.67
CA ASN A 102 10.24 8.96 2.72
C ASN A 102 9.62 7.59 3.05
N VAL A 103 8.31 7.41 3.01
CA VAL A 103 7.65 6.14 3.37
C VAL A 103 8.08 5.01 2.44
N HIS A 104 7.94 5.21 1.12
CA HIS A 104 8.32 4.19 0.13
C HIS A 104 9.84 3.93 0.08
N PRO A 105 10.74 4.94 0.10
CA PRO A 105 12.16 4.73 0.29
C PRO A 105 12.51 3.95 1.55
N PHE A 106 11.83 4.22 2.65
CA PHE A 106 12.03 3.49 3.89
C PHE A 106 11.54 2.03 3.79
N PHE A 107 10.37 1.79 3.22
CA PHE A 107 9.86 0.42 3.00
C PHE A 107 10.75 -0.37 2.06
N THR A 108 11.31 0.25 1.04
CA THR A 108 12.30 -0.38 0.15
C THR A 108 13.51 -0.92 0.94
N LEU A 109 13.95 -0.20 1.97
CA LEU A 109 15.06 -0.59 2.81
C LEU A 109 14.68 -1.63 3.88
N ALA A 110 13.63 -1.37 4.65
CA ALA A 110 13.31 -2.11 5.87
C ALA A 110 12.22 -3.18 5.69
N TYR A 111 11.31 -2.99 4.73
CA TYR A 111 10.15 -3.87 4.50
C TYR A 111 9.94 -4.13 3.00
N PRO A 112 10.95 -4.71 2.31
CA PRO A 112 10.96 -4.81 0.84
C PRO A 112 9.77 -5.56 0.25
N GLN A 113 9.22 -6.57 0.93
CA GLN A 113 8.05 -7.29 0.43
C GLN A 113 6.81 -6.38 0.39
N LYS A 114 6.59 -5.59 1.46
CA LYS A 114 5.47 -4.63 1.47
C LYS A 114 5.60 -3.59 0.36
N GLN A 115 6.82 -3.12 0.12
CA GLN A 115 7.08 -2.19 -0.99
C GLN A 115 6.80 -2.83 -2.36
N LEU A 116 7.19 -4.09 -2.56
CA LEU A 116 6.90 -4.81 -3.80
C LEU A 116 5.39 -5.02 -4.01
N ASP A 117 4.65 -5.33 -2.96
CA ASP A 117 3.18 -5.48 -3.05
C ASP A 117 2.50 -4.14 -3.37
N MET A 118 3.00 -3.02 -2.83
CA MET A 118 2.53 -1.68 -3.19
C MET A 118 2.86 -1.32 -4.65
N VAL A 119 4.07 -1.64 -5.12
CA VAL A 119 4.47 -1.46 -6.53
C VAL A 119 3.59 -2.29 -7.45
N GLN A 120 3.37 -3.56 -7.11
CA GLN A 120 2.48 -4.43 -7.89
C GLN A 120 1.05 -3.88 -7.93
N THR A 121 0.57 -3.34 -6.80
CA THR A 121 -0.73 -2.68 -6.73
C THR A 121 -0.84 -1.51 -7.73
N LEU A 122 0.18 -0.64 -7.83
CA LEU A 122 0.17 0.47 -8.81
C LEU A 122 0.18 -0.04 -10.26
N ILE A 123 0.92 -1.11 -10.54
CA ILE A 123 0.95 -1.75 -11.86
C ILE A 123 -0.42 -2.35 -12.20
N ASP A 124 -1.07 -2.98 -11.24
CA ASP A 124 -2.41 -3.54 -11.43
C ASP A 124 -3.45 -2.43 -11.67
N MET A 125 -3.38 -1.32 -10.92
CA MET A 125 -4.24 -0.15 -11.15
C MET A 125 -4.07 0.40 -12.57
N TYR A 126 -2.83 0.45 -13.06
CA TYR A 126 -2.56 0.83 -14.45
C TYR A 126 -3.22 -0.14 -15.45
N LYS A 127 -3.11 -1.45 -15.22
CA LYS A 127 -3.73 -2.46 -16.10
C LYS A 127 -5.28 -2.42 -16.06
N GLU A 128 -5.84 -2.02 -14.93
CA GLU A 128 -7.29 -1.96 -14.72
C GLU A 128 -7.93 -0.71 -15.32
N TRP A 129 -7.26 0.44 -15.19
CA TRP A 129 -7.79 1.77 -15.54
C TRP A 129 -7.06 2.47 -16.69
N GLY A 130 -5.79 2.08 -16.95
CA GLY A 130 -4.98 2.66 -18.01
C GLY A 130 -4.06 3.79 -17.57
N TRP A 131 -4.05 4.17 -16.28
CA TRP A 131 -3.20 5.22 -15.72
C TRP A 131 -2.63 4.80 -14.38
N LEU A 132 -1.45 5.34 -14.01
CA LEU A 132 -0.96 5.28 -12.64
C LEU A 132 -1.76 6.25 -11.76
N PRO A 133 -2.11 5.86 -10.52
CA PRO A 133 -2.86 6.75 -9.64
C PRO A 133 -2.00 7.92 -9.15
N ARG A 134 -2.65 9.04 -8.90
CA ARG A 134 -2.06 10.20 -8.24
C ARG A 134 -2.39 10.22 -6.74
N TRP A 135 -3.67 10.09 -6.42
CA TRP A 135 -4.19 10.01 -5.07
C TRP A 135 -5.41 9.09 -5.03
N GLU A 136 -5.16 7.80 -4.97
CA GLU A 136 -6.20 6.77 -5.03
C GLU A 136 -6.89 6.60 -3.68
N LEU A 137 -8.21 6.42 -3.70
CA LEU A 137 -9.07 6.20 -2.55
C LEU A 137 -10.12 5.11 -2.84
N TYR A 138 -9.92 3.93 -2.25
CA TYR A 138 -10.83 2.77 -2.35
C TYR A 138 -11.22 2.39 -3.79
N GLY A 139 -10.21 2.30 -4.66
CA GLY A 139 -10.39 1.93 -6.07
C GLY A 139 -10.82 3.09 -6.98
N ASN A 140 -10.77 4.34 -6.49
CA ASN A 140 -11.12 5.51 -7.29
C ASN A 140 -9.98 6.54 -7.26
N GLU A 141 -9.71 7.20 -8.39
CA GLU A 141 -8.78 8.31 -8.47
C GLU A 141 -9.46 9.62 -8.09
N THR A 142 -8.89 10.33 -7.14
CA THR A 142 -9.46 11.62 -6.69
C THR A 142 -8.96 12.82 -7.48
N LEU A 143 -7.88 12.66 -8.26
CA LEU A 143 -7.19 13.72 -8.99
C LEU A 143 -6.74 14.91 -8.13
N THR A 144 -6.65 14.70 -6.81
CA THR A 144 -6.14 15.69 -5.89
C THR A 144 -4.62 15.76 -5.93
N MET A 145 -4.05 16.89 -5.50
CA MET A 145 -2.62 17.20 -5.54
C MET A 145 -2.05 17.30 -6.95
N SER A 146 -0.80 17.70 -7.06
CA SER A 146 -0.11 17.93 -8.32
C SER A 146 1.05 16.96 -8.52
N GLY A 147 1.49 16.79 -9.76
CA GLY A 147 2.60 15.91 -10.13
C GLY A 147 2.20 14.44 -10.26
N ASP A 148 3.18 13.61 -10.58
CA ASP A 148 3.01 12.18 -10.85
C ASP A 148 3.93 11.35 -9.92
N PRO A 149 3.60 11.30 -8.61
CA PRO A 149 4.47 10.71 -7.60
C PRO A 149 4.59 9.18 -7.73
N ALA A 150 3.64 8.51 -8.38
CA ALA A 150 3.72 7.08 -8.67
C ALA A 150 4.95 6.73 -9.50
N ILE A 151 5.29 7.56 -10.50
CA ILE A 151 6.49 7.38 -11.33
C ILE A 151 7.75 7.43 -10.46
N ILE A 152 7.81 8.39 -9.54
CA ILE A 152 8.96 8.56 -8.64
C ILE A 152 9.10 7.32 -7.74
N MET A 153 7.99 6.83 -7.18
CA MET A 153 7.98 5.63 -6.33
C MET A 153 8.49 4.39 -7.09
N LEU A 154 7.99 4.15 -8.30
CA LEU A 154 8.40 3.02 -9.15
C LEU A 154 9.88 3.10 -9.50
N ALA A 155 10.34 4.26 -9.97
CA ALA A 155 11.73 4.49 -10.37
C ALA A 155 12.70 4.38 -9.17
N ASP A 156 12.37 4.98 -8.02
CA ASP A 156 13.20 4.90 -6.81
C ASP A 156 13.31 3.46 -6.30
N THR A 157 12.21 2.71 -6.30
CA THR A 157 12.20 1.30 -5.91
C THR A 157 13.13 0.46 -6.80
N TRP A 158 13.05 0.65 -8.13
CA TRP A 158 13.92 -0.02 -9.09
C TRP A 158 15.40 0.34 -8.90
N LEU A 159 15.70 1.64 -8.76
CA LEU A 159 17.06 2.15 -8.61
C LEU A 159 17.71 1.68 -7.29
N ARG A 160 16.93 1.47 -6.24
CA ARG A 160 17.39 0.89 -4.96
C ARG A 160 17.60 -0.62 -5.01
N GLY A 161 17.31 -1.27 -6.13
CA GLY A 161 17.62 -2.68 -6.37
C GLY A 161 16.46 -3.65 -6.15
N LEU A 162 15.26 -3.21 -5.77
CA LEU A 162 14.08 -4.05 -5.76
C LEU A 162 13.51 -4.15 -7.18
N LYS A 163 13.84 -5.25 -7.86
CA LYS A 163 13.54 -5.46 -9.30
C LYS A 163 12.53 -6.59 -9.56
N ASN A 164 11.95 -7.17 -8.51
CA ASN A 164 11.05 -8.31 -8.62
C ASN A 164 9.61 -7.87 -8.90
N PHE A 165 9.41 -7.12 -9.99
CA PHE A 165 8.12 -6.72 -10.53
C PHE A 165 8.20 -6.53 -12.05
N ASP A 166 7.05 -6.42 -12.71
CA ASP A 166 6.93 -6.20 -14.16
C ASP A 166 7.40 -4.78 -14.54
N ALA A 167 8.71 -4.66 -14.73
CA ALA A 167 9.36 -3.38 -15.02
C ALA A 167 9.00 -2.83 -16.41
N GLU A 168 8.68 -3.68 -17.37
CA GLU A 168 8.26 -3.26 -18.71
C GLU A 168 6.91 -2.56 -18.66
N THR A 169 5.91 -3.17 -18.05
CA THR A 169 4.61 -2.55 -17.81
C THR A 169 4.72 -1.29 -16.95
N ALA A 170 5.56 -1.31 -15.92
CA ALA A 170 5.79 -0.12 -15.09
C ALA A 170 6.37 1.04 -15.89
N TYR A 171 7.33 0.75 -16.79
CA TYR A 171 7.93 1.76 -17.67
C TYR A 171 6.92 2.31 -18.69
N GLU A 172 6.12 1.44 -19.33
CA GLU A 172 5.04 1.89 -20.22
C GLU A 172 4.07 2.83 -19.51
N ALA A 173 3.65 2.46 -18.29
CA ALA A 173 2.78 3.29 -17.46
C ALA A 173 3.39 4.68 -17.16
N CYS A 174 4.70 4.73 -16.91
CA CYS A 174 5.41 5.99 -16.68
C CYS A 174 5.45 6.88 -17.95
N LEU A 175 5.59 6.28 -19.14
CA LEU A 175 5.67 7.05 -20.40
C LEU A 175 4.36 7.75 -20.76
N LEU A 176 3.20 7.25 -20.34
CA LEU A 176 1.92 7.89 -20.62
C LEU A 176 1.80 9.29 -20.01
N TYR A 177 2.43 9.54 -18.86
CA TYR A 177 2.48 10.86 -18.23
C TYR A 177 3.49 11.80 -18.87
N THR A 178 4.48 11.26 -19.57
CA THR A 178 5.51 12.04 -20.25
C THR A 178 5.16 12.34 -21.71
N SER A 179 3.96 11.99 -22.17
CA SER A 179 3.44 12.41 -23.48
C SER A 179 3.52 13.95 -23.59
N PRO A 180 4.00 14.51 -24.72
CA PRO A 180 4.29 15.91 -24.81
C PRO A 180 3.08 16.76 -24.40
N SER A 181 3.32 17.73 -23.53
CA SER A 181 2.32 18.73 -23.15
C SER A 181 1.74 19.36 -24.43
N PRO A 182 0.45 19.73 -24.47
CA PRO A 182 -0.10 20.52 -25.57
C PRO A 182 0.66 21.80 -25.88
N ARG A 183 1.62 22.19 -25.03
CA ARG A 183 2.54 23.31 -25.26
C ARG A 183 3.77 22.96 -26.10
N ASP A 184 4.01 21.67 -26.33
CA ASP A 184 5.17 21.15 -27.05
C ASP A 184 4.81 20.72 -28.50
N SER A 185 3.58 20.96 -28.92
CA SER A 185 3.05 20.72 -30.27
C SER A 185 2.84 22.01 -31.08
#